data_215b95d0b59d25ba812a27049966f2af
#
_entry.id   215b95d0b59d25ba812a27049966f2af
#
_cell.length_a   1.000
_cell.length_b   1.000
_cell.length_c   1.000
_cell.angle_alpha   90.00
_cell.angle_beta   90.00
_cell.angle_gamma   90.00
#
_symmetry.space_group_name_H-M   'P 1'
#
loop_
_entity.id
_entity.type
_entity.pdbx_description
1 polymer ?
#
loop_
_entity_poly.entity_id
_entity_poly.type
_entity_poly.pdbx_seq_one_letter_code
_entity_poly.pdbx_strand_id
1 'polypeptide(L)'
;MKQAPKLLWLALPLVAAVVLSGCSLIGPLISAALPYAGLKLAFACIPEHTPVDTPSGPRPIETLEAGDTVIGFAGKPVRILQKHSYLEDTNTVFLHITFDDGAAVTLCGAHRVAGIRARELQPGQTVAGRKVTAIETRRGETHSYDLLTEDAGYQINGVPVNSMIEEMNAAARKRPVPDPTPPLHQQRGTNGK
;
A
#
# COMPACT_ATOMS: atom_id res chain seq x y z
N MET A 1 -40.89 -25.85 38.17
CA MET A 1 -41.30 -25.27 36.86
C MET A 1 -40.98 -23.79 36.90
N LYS A 2 -39.89 -23.38 36.19
CA LYS A 2 -39.41 -21.98 36.11
C LYS A 2 -39.97 -21.36 34.84
N GLN A 3 -40.79 -20.33 34.96
CA GLN A 3 -41.33 -19.59 33.82
C GLN A 3 -40.21 -18.78 33.18
N ALA A 4 -39.98 -18.91 31.89
CA ALA A 4 -39.11 -18.10 31.11
C ALA A 4 -39.69 -16.67 30.91
N PRO A 5 -38.89 -15.62 30.96
CA PRO A 5 -39.38 -14.27 30.87
C PRO A 5 -39.91 -13.95 29.45
N LYS A 6 -41.18 -13.54 29.38
CA LYS A 6 -41.91 -13.11 28.19
C LYS A 6 -41.32 -11.85 27.50
N LEU A 7 -40.23 -11.28 28.03
CA LEU A 7 -39.61 -10.06 27.51
C LEU A 7 -38.77 -10.27 26.26
N LEU A 8 -38.38 -11.53 25.94
CA LEU A 8 -37.48 -11.81 24.84
C LEU A 8 -38.13 -11.72 23.44
N TRP A 9 -39.46 -11.82 23.40
CA TRP A 9 -40.20 -11.83 22.13
C TRP A 9 -40.54 -10.44 21.57
N LEU A 10 -40.49 -9.39 22.41
CA LEU A 10 -40.74 -8.01 21.96
C LEU A 10 -39.49 -7.29 21.43
N ALA A 11 -38.29 -7.78 21.74
CA ALA A 11 -37.04 -7.18 21.26
C ALA A 11 -36.67 -7.58 19.82
N LEU A 12 -37.14 -8.74 19.39
CA LEU A 12 -36.77 -9.25 18.05
C LEU A 12 -37.32 -8.43 16.86
N PRO A 13 -38.58 -7.95 16.87
CA PRO A 13 -39.07 -7.14 15.75
C PRO A 13 -38.45 -5.73 15.71
N LEU A 14 -38.00 -5.18 16.86
CA LEU A 14 -37.36 -3.87 16.90
C LEU A 14 -35.97 -3.87 16.26
N VAL A 15 -35.21 -4.94 16.48
CA VAL A 15 -33.87 -5.11 15.87
C VAL A 15 -33.99 -5.33 14.36
N ALA A 16 -35.01 -6.11 13.92
CA ALA A 16 -35.25 -6.32 12.50
C ALA A 16 -35.67 -5.04 11.76
N ALA A 17 -36.46 -4.17 12.42
CA ALA A 17 -36.90 -2.89 11.83
C ALA A 17 -35.74 -1.89 11.69
N VAL A 18 -34.80 -1.87 12.62
CA VAL A 18 -33.59 -1.01 12.53
C VAL A 18 -32.67 -1.47 11.41
N VAL A 19 -32.54 -2.77 11.16
CA VAL A 19 -31.70 -3.31 10.08
C VAL A 19 -32.31 -3.02 8.70
N LEU A 20 -33.64 -2.96 8.59
CA LEU A 20 -34.33 -2.73 7.32
C LEU A 20 -34.52 -1.26 6.95
N SER A 21 -34.50 -0.35 7.94
CA SER A 21 -34.70 1.11 7.71
C SER A 21 -33.40 1.93 7.71
N GLY A 22 -32.27 1.33 8.09
CA GLY A 22 -30.99 2.04 8.30
C GLY A 22 -30.05 2.09 7.10
N CYS A 23 -30.44 1.62 5.93
CA CYS A 23 -29.50 1.39 4.81
C CYS A 23 -29.04 2.62 4.02
N SER A 24 -29.51 3.85 4.32
CA SER A 24 -29.14 5.01 3.50
C SER A 24 -27.99 5.86 4.04
N LEU A 25 -27.65 5.77 5.33
CA LEU A 25 -26.62 6.64 5.91
C LEU A 25 -25.29 5.92 6.20
N ILE A 26 -25.29 4.59 6.34
CA ILE A 26 -24.06 3.83 6.62
C ILE A 26 -23.31 3.51 5.31
N GLY A 27 -24.02 3.40 4.18
CA GLY A 27 -23.42 3.13 2.88
C GLY A 27 -22.35 4.14 2.45
N PRO A 28 -22.61 5.46 2.52
CA PRO A 28 -21.60 6.46 2.14
C PRO A 28 -20.41 6.54 3.13
N LEU A 29 -20.63 6.25 4.40
CA LEU A 29 -19.53 6.22 5.39
C LEU A 29 -18.59 5.02 5.18
N ILE A 30 -19.13 3.85 4.86
CA ILE A 30 -18.32 2.67 4.53
C ILE A 30 -17.61 2.86 3.19
N SER A 31 -18.26 3.47 2.21
CA SER A 31 -17.66 3.76 0.91
C SER A 31 -16.55 4.81 0.97
N ALA A 32 -16.62 5.74 1.93
CA ALA A 32 -15.58 6.75 2.14
C ALA A 32 -14.37 6.19 2.94
N ALA A 33 -14.60 5.21 3.82
CA ALA A 33 -13.53 4.61 4.63
C ALA A 33 -12.73 3.53 3.88
N LEU A 34 -13.38 2.77 2.98
CA LEU A 34 -12.73 1.71 2.22
C LEU A 34 -11.59 2.18 1.28
N PRO A 35 -11.71 3.30 0.54
CA PRO A 35 -10.58 3.78 -0.25
C PRO A 35 -9.40 4.24 0.62
N TYR A 36 -9.66 4.76 1.83
CA TYR A 36 -8.61 5.20 2.74
C TYR A 36 -7.85 4.01 3.38
N ALA A 37 -8.56 2.96 3.80
CA ALA A 37 -7.95 1.74 4.31
C ALA A 37 -7.20 0.97 3.20
N GLY A 38 -7.76 0.92 1.98
CA GLY A 38 -7.10 0.35 0.82
C GLY A 38 -5.86 1.15 0.37
N LEU A 39 -5.91 2.48 0.50
CA LEU A 39 -4.77 3.35 0.21
C LEU A 39 -3.63 3.10 1.21
N LYS A 40 -3.94 2.98 2.50
CA LYS A 40 -2.92 2.72 3.54
C LYS A 40 -2.19 1.39 3.34
N LEU A 41 -2.85 0.35 2.82
CA LEU A 41 -2.23 -0.92 2.46
C LEU A 41 -1.34 -0.85 1.20
N ALA A 42 -1.53 0.17 0.35
CA ALA A 42 -0.75 0.36 -0.87
C ALA A 42 0.55 1.14 -0.63
N PHE A 43 0.65 1.87 0.47
CA PHE A 43 1.78 2.75 0.78
C PHE A 43 2.83 2.14 1.71
N ALA A 44 2.71 0.88 2.05
CA ALA A 44 3.67 0.21 2.91
C ALA A 44 5.01 0.04 2.16
N CYS A 45 6.07 0.59 2.70
CA CYS A 45 7.29 0.95 1.98
C CYS A 45 8.54 0.33 2.61
N ILE A 46 9.66 1.02 2.51
CA ILE A 46 10.96 0.64 3.01
C ILE A 46 11.16 1.29 4.38
N PRO A 47 11.56 0.56 5.44
CA PRO A 47 11.82 1.13 6.76
C PRO A 47 12.89 2.22 6.74
N GLU A 48 12.83 3.13 7.70
CA GLU A 48 13.93 4.07 7.97
C GLU A 48 15.26 3.33 8.22
N HIS A 49 16.38 4.03 8.04
CA HIS A 49 17.74 3.50 8.13
C HIS A 49 18.10 2.44 7.09
N THR A 50 17.20 2.13 6.14
CA THR A 50 17.52 1.21 5.04
C THR A 50 18.54 1.87 4.10
N PRO A 51 19.70 1.21 3.86
CA PRO A 51 20.72 1.75 2.97
C PRO A 51 20.30 1.58 1.51
N VAL A 52 20.07 2.70 0.82
CA VAL A 52 19.84 2.75 -0.63
C VAL A 52 21.17 2.98 -1.34
N ASP A 53 21.42 2.23 -2.40
CA ASP A 53 22.66 2.32 -3.16
C ASP A 53 22.74 3.64 -3.94
N THR A 54 23.85 4.36 -3.78
CA THR A 54 24.14 5.59 -4.53
C THR A 54 25.52 5.48 -5.21
N PRO A 55 25.83 6.31 -6.22
CA PRO A 55 27.15 6.31 -6.84
C PRO A 55 28.32 6.57 -5.88
N SER A 56 28.02 7.19 -4.72
CA SER A 56 29.00 7.51 -3.67
C SER A 56 29.03 6.53 -2.51
N GLY A 57 28.30 5.42 -2.61
CA GLY A 57 28.08 4.45 -1.55
C GLY A 57 26.66 4.50 -0.97
N PRO A 58 26.29 3.55 -0.11
CA PRO A 58 24.94 3.46 0.45
C PRO A 58 24.61 4.68 1.33
N ARG A 59 23.36 5.17 1.23
CA ARG A 59 22.82 6.24 2.08
C ARG A 59 21.49 5.80 2.69
N PRO A 60 21.21 6.15 3.97
CA PRO A 60 19.91 5.87 4.58
C PRO A 60 18.79 6.55 3.79
N ILE A 61 17.68 5.81 3.56
CA ILE A 61 16.57 6.25 2.67
C ILE A 61 15.96 7.57 3.15
N GLU A 62 15.87 7.80 4.47
CA GLU A 62 15.32 9.01 5.05
C GLU A 62 16.15 10.26 4.72
N THR A 63 17.45 10.10 4.40
CA THR A 63 18.35 11.21 4.07
C THR A 63 18.34 11.58 2.60
N LEU A 64 17.68 10.81 1.77
CA LEU A 64 17.58 11.06 0.33
C LEU A 64 16.43 12.02 0.02
N GLU A 65 16.61 12.86 -1.01
CA GLU A 65 15.60 13.82 -1.44
C GLU A 65 15.40 13.79 -2.96
N ALA A 66 14.29 14.37 -3.42
CA ALA A 66 14.07 14.57 -4.86
C ALA A 66 15.22 15.39 -5.46
N GLY A 67 15.77 14.92 -6.58
CA GLY A 67 16.95 15.46 -7.24
C GLY A 67 18.25 14.73 -6.90
N ASP A 68 18.33 13.99 -5.78
CA ASP A 68 19.48 13.13 -5.48
C ASP A 68 19.61 11.99 -6.52
N THR A 69 20.82 11.45 -6.63
CA THR A 69 21.12 10.33 -7.54
C THR A 69 21.29 9.04 -6.76
N VAL A 70 20.60 8.00 -7.17
CA VAL A 70 20.69 6.63 -6.64
C VAL A 70 21.05 5.66 -7.75
N ILE A 71 21.42 4.42 -7.40
CA ILE A 71 21.50 3.33 -8.35
C ILE A 71 20.08 2.84 -8.62
N GLY A 72 19.61 3.01 -9.85
CA GLY A 72 18.27 2.67 -10.26
C GLY A 72 18.06 1.17 -10.46
N PHE A 73 16.86 0.79 -10.85
CA PHE A 73 16.46 -0.61 -11.04
C PHE A 73 17.40 -1.37 -11.98
N ALA A 74 17.80 -0.74 -13.07
CA ALA A 74 18.71 -1.33 -14.07
C ALA A 74 20.21 -1.30 -13.69
N GLY A 75 20.56 -0.90 -12.46
CA GLY A 75 21.94 -0.82 -11.98
C GLY A 75 22.73 0.39 -12.49
N LYS A 76 22.05 1.41 -13.00
CA LYS A 76 22.66 2.66 -13.49
C LYS A 76 22.26 3.83 -12.59
N PRO A 77 23.11 4.89 -12.50
CA PRO A 77 22.71 6.10 -11.80
C PRO A 77 21.46 6.73 -12.42
N VAL A 78 20.46 7.05 -11.59
CA VAL A 78 19.20 7.71 -11.96
C VAL A 78 18.82 8.72 -10.89
N ARG A 79 18.04 9.74 -11.24
CA ARG A 79 17.57 10.73 -10.29
C ARG A 79 16.31 10.28 -9.58
N ILE A 80 16.18 10.69 -8.33
CA ILE A 80 14.94 10.62 -7.56
C ILE A 80 14.03 11.74 -8.06
N LEU A 81 12.82 11.38 -8.50
CA LEU A 81 11.79 12.32 -8.95
C LEU A 81 10.87 12.72 -7.80
N GLN A 82 10.60 11.79 -6.89
CA GLN A 82 9.69 11.99 -5.76
C GLN A 82 10.07 11.08 -4.59
N LYS A 83 9.87 11.56 -3.37
CA LYS A 83 10.00 10.79 -2.14
C LYS A 83 8.69 10.86 -1.38
N HIS A 84 8.23 9.73 -0.87
CA HIS A 84 7.13 9.65 0.07
C HIS A 84 7.63 9.13 1.41
N SER A 85 7.02 9.62 2.49
CA SER A 85 7.24 9.14 3.86
C SER A 85 5.91 8.86 4.53
N TYR A 86 5.88 7.84 5.38
CA TYR A 86 4.68 7.40 6.10
C TYR A 86 5.01 7.13 7.55
N LEU A 87 4.05 7.48 8.41
CA LEU A 87 4.06 7.04 9.80
C LEU A 87 3.36 5.67 9.84
N GLU A 88 4.09 4.68 10.30
CA GLU A 88 3.60 3.30 10.37
C GLU A 88 2.93 2.99 11.71
N ASP A 89 1.98 2.08 11.69
CA ASP A 89 1.49 1.41 12.88
C ASP A 89 2.55 0.40 13.36
N THR A 90 2.82 0.34 14.66
CA THR A 90 3.79 -0.57 15.26
C THR A 90 3.51 -2.06 14.98
N ASN A 91 2.28 -2.40 14.57
CA ASN A 91 1.89 -3.74 14.12
C ASN A 91 2.15 -3.98 12.63
N THR A 92 2.55 -2.95 11.86
CA THR A 92 2.89 -3.13 10.45
C THR A 92 3.97 -4.18 10.29
N VAL A 93 3.74 -5.12 9.39
CA VAL A 93 4.64 -6.26 9.14
C VAL A 93 5.53 -5.96 7.96
N PHE A 94 6.83 -5.99 8.21
CA PHE A 94 7.89 -5.95 7.20
C PHE A 94 8.49 -7.35 7.04
N LEU A 95 8.97 -7.66 5.84
CA LEU A 95 9.69 -8.88 5.51
C LEU A 95 11.17 -8.54 5.35
N HIS A 96 12.01 -9.21 6.11
CA HIS A 96 13.47 -9.19 5.96
C HIS A 96 13.87 -10.41 5.12
N ILE A 97 14.33 -10.15 3.90
CA ILE A 97 14.65 -11.16 2.90
C ILE A 97 16.16 -11.20 2.76
N THR A 98 16.76 -12.36 2.99
CA THR A 98 18.20 -12.59 2.87
C THR A 98 18.49 -13.45 1.65
N PHE A 99 19.59 -13.15 0.94
CA PHE A 99 20.04 -13.85 -0.26
C PHE A 99 21.35 -14.61 -0.01
N ASP A 100 21.70 -15.52 -0.92
CA ASP A 100 22.87 -16.42 -0.82
C ASP A 100 24.21 -15.70 -0.93
N ASP A 101 24.26 -14.48 -1.46
CA ASP A 101 25.45 -13.64 -1.50
C ASP A 101 25.59 -12.73 -0.26
N GLY A 102 24.72 -12.88 0.73
CA GLY A 102 24.68 -12.08 1.94
C GLY A 102 23.93 -10.75 1.83
N ALA A 103 23.46 -10.36 0.64
CA ALA A 103 22.60 -9.21 0.48
C ALA A 103 21.27 -9.43 1.23
N ALA A 104 20.69 -8.33 1.73
CA ALA A 104 19.39 -8.40 2.38
C ALA A 104 18.58 -7.13 2.10
N VAL A 105 17.26 -7.27 2.07
CA VAL A 105 16.31 -6.15 1.95
C VAL A 105 15.21 -6.31 2.99
N THR A 106 14.77 -5.18 3.56
CA THR A 106 13.59 -5.14 4.44
C THR A 106 12.54 -4.26 3.80
N LEU A 107 11.32 -4.81 3.62
CA LEU A 107 10.23 -4.08 2.96
C LEU A 107 8.89 -4.72 3.30
N CYS A 108 7.78 -4.04 3.02
CA CYS A 108 6.48 -4.65 3.24
C CYS A 108 6.16 -5.74 2.20
N GLY A 109 5.24 -6.64 2.55
CA GLY A 109 4.86 -7.75 1.69
C GLY A 109 4.22 -7.35 0.35
N ALA A 110 3.73 -6.12 0.21
CA ALA A 110 3.16 -5.60 -1.04
C ALA A 110 4.23 -5.06 -2.01
N HIS A 111 5.39 -4.66 -1.50
CA HIS A 111 6.49 -4.13 -2.30
C HIS A 111 7.08 -5.21 -3.22
N ARG A 112 7.66 -4.79 -4.34
CA ARG A 112 8.24 -5.74 -5.29
C ARG A 112 9.76 -5.73 -5.25
N VAL A 113 10.32 -6.93 -5.24
CA VAL A 113 11.73 -7.21 -5.46
C VAL A 113 11.87 -7.78 -6.85
N ALA A 114 12.56 -7.09 -7.74
CA ALA A 114 12.72 -7.49 -9.14
C ALA A 114 11.40 -7.89 -9.83
N GLY A 115 10.32 -7.14 -9.58
CA GLY A 115 9.00 -7.37 -10.16
C GLY A 115 8.10 -8.35 -9.41
N ILE A 116 8.62 -9.13 -8.44
CA ILE A 116 7.85 -10.12 -7.65
C ILE A 116 7.47 -9.50 -6.31
N ARG A 117 6.22 -9.61 -5.87
CA ARG A 117 5.80 -9.12 -4.55
C ARG A 117 6.54 -9.87 -3.45
N ALA A 118 7.04 -9.16 -2.45
CA ALA A 118 7.82 -9.74 -1.36
C ALA A 118 7.09 -10.88 -0.63
N ARG A 119 5.77 -10.75 -0.44
CA ARG A 119 4.93 -11.80 0.17
C ARG A 119 4.78 -13.08 -0.69
N GLU A 120 5.13 -13.02 -1.95
CA GLU A 120 5.05 -14.16 -2.89
C GLU A 120 6.41 -14.87 -3.01
N LEU A 121 7.46 -14.30 -2.43
CA LEU A 121 8.79 -14.89 -2.41
C LEU A 121 8.85 -16.06 -1.43
N GLN A 122 9.69 -17.05 -1.76
CA GLN A 122 9.90 -18.22 -0.93
C GLN A 122 11.41 -18.54 -0.81
N PRO A 123 11.86 -19.07 0.31
CA PRO A 123 13.21 -19.63 0.43
C PRO A 123 13.50 -20.65 -0.67
N GLY A 124 14.67 -20.56 -1.27
CA GLY A 124 15.07 -21.38 -2.42
C GLY A 124 14.77 -20.79 -3.78
N GLN A 125 13.88 -19.78 -3.89
CA GLN A 125 13.58 -19.09 -5.14
C GLN A 125 14.73 -18.21 -5.59
N THR A 126 14.99 -18.15 -6.91
CA THR A 126 15.98 -17.24 -7.49
C THR A 126 15.29 -15.96 -7.97
N VAL A 127 15.79 -14.80 -7.54
CA VAL A 127 15.29 -13.47 -7.89
C VAL A 127 16.48 -12.57 -8.25
N ALA A 128 16.45 -11.92 -9.40
CA ALA A 128 17.56 -11.07 -9.89
C ALA A 128 18.93 -11.78 -9.85
N GLY A 129 18.97 -13.08 -10.14
CA GLY A 129 20.19 -13.88 -10.13
C GLY A 129 20.69 -14.33 -8.75
N ARG A 130 19.97 -14.02 -7.66
CA ARG A 130 20.29 -14.36 -6.28
C ARG A 130 19.26 -15.33 -5.72
N LYS A 131 19.69 -16.30 -4.93
CA LYS A 131 18.80 -17.26 -4.28
C LYS A 131 18.35 -16.73 -2.91
N VAL A 132 17.04 -16.68 -2.66
CA VAL A 132 16.48 -16.37 -1.35
C VAL A 132 16.85 -17.47 -0.37
N THR A 133 17.53 -17.14 0.72
CA THR A 133 17.93 -18.10 1.77
C THR A 133 17.01 -18.07 2.98
N ALA A 134 16.52 -16.88 3.36
CA ALA A 134 15.60 -16.73 4.50
C ALA A 134 14.62 -15.57 4.26
N ILE A 135 13.45 -15.67 4.88
CA ILE A 135 12.45 -14.60 4.97
C ILE A 135 11.97 -14.55 6.42
N GLU A 136 12.21 -13.43 7.08
CA GLU A 136 11.84 -13.19 8.47
C GLU A 136 10.83 -12.04 8.56
N THR A 137 9.92 -12.08 9.53
CA THR A 137 9.01 -10.98 9.82
C THR A 137 9.63 -10.03 10.85
N ARG A 138 9.50 -8.72 10.59
CA ARG A 138 9.89 -7.64 11.51
C ARG A 138 8.72 -6.73 11.78
N ARG A 139 8.69 -6.11 12.96
CA ARG A 139 7.69 -5.14 13.42
C ARG A 139 8.36 -4.06 14.25
N GLY A 140 7.60 -3.00 14.55
CA GLY A 140 8.07 -1.91 15.40
C GLY A 140 8.70 -0.75 14.64
N GLU A 141 8.71 -0.82 13.31
CA GLU A 141 9.12 0.32 12.47
C GLU A 141 8.11 1.45 12.62
N THR A 142 8.57 2.67 12.83
CA THR A 142 7.72 3.85 13.02
C THR A 142 7.56 4.69 11.76
N HIS A 143 8.56 4.65 10.89
CA HIS A 143 8.54 5.36 9.62
C HIS A 143 8.93 4.44 8.46
N SER A 144 8.32 4.69 7.33
CA SER A 144 8.70 4.05 6.08
C SER A 144 8.73 5.06 4.94
N TYR A 145 9.42 4.71 3.89
CA TYR A 145 9.71 5.57 2.75
C TYR A 145 9.55 4.82 1.44
N ASP A 146 9.32 5.58 0.36
CA ASP A 146 9.48 5.08 -1.00
C ASP A 146 10.01 6.18 -1.90
N LEU A 147 10.74 5.80 -2.95
CA LEU A 147 11.34 6.70 -3.91
C LEU A 147 10.79 6.39 -5.31
N LEU A 148 10.30 7.42 -6.00
CA LEU A 148 10.06 7.37 -7.43
C LEU A 148 11.34 7.84 -8.13
N THR A 149 11.87 7.01 -9.02
CA THR A 149 13.05 7.31 -9.82
C THR A 149 12.73 7.35 -11.31
N GLU A 150 13.67 7.80 -12.13
CA GLU A 150 13.52 7.89 -13.59
C GLU A 150 13.28 6.52 -14.25
N ASP A 151 13.73 5.41 -13.64
CA ASP A 151 13.52 4.03 -14.13
C ASP A 151 12.55 3.19 -13.28
N ALA A 152 11.72 3.87 -12.48
CA ALA A 152 10.65 3.28 -11.67
C ALA A 152 11.11 2.29 -10.57
N GLY A 153 12.37 2.40 -10.12
CA GLY A 153 12.91 1.59 -9.03
C GLY A 153 14.32 2.01 -8.65
N TYR A 154 14.89 1.33 -7.66
CA TYR A 154 16.22 1.60 -7.13
C TYR A 154 16.81 0.32 -6.52
N GLN A 155 18.06 0.38 -6.10
CA GLN A 155 18.75 -0.76 -5.46
C GLN A 155 18.97 -0.54 -3.97
N ILE A 156 18.81 -1.64 -3.23
CA ILE A 156 19.13 -1.77 -1.80
C ILE A 156 20.09 -2.95 -1.68
N ASN A 157 21.33 -2.70 -1.25
CA ASN A 157 22.37 -3.74 -1.19
C ASN A 157 22.54 -4.50 -2.53
N GLY A 158 22.47 -3.81 -3.65
CA GLY A 158 22.52 -4.39 -4.97
C GLY A 158 21.29 -5.18 -5.40
N VAL A 159 20.23 -5.22 -4.59
CA VAL A 159 18.97 -5.89 -4.90
C VAL A 159 18.00 -4.88 -5.51
N PRO A 160 17.50 -5.09 -6.75
CA PRO A 160 16.56 -4.17 -7.38
C PRO A 160 15.18 -4.26 -6.74
N VAL A 161 14.65 -3.11 -6.34
CA VAL A 161 13.28 -2.94 -5.81
C VAL A 161 12.49 -1.96 -6.69
N ASN A 162 11.21 -2.22 -6.88
CA ASN A 162 10.34 -1.35 -7.68
C ASN A 162 9.78 -0.22 -6.81
N SER A 163 9.53 0.94 -7.41
CA SER A 163 8.80 2.01 -6.74
C SER A 163 7.31 1.68 -6.60
N MET A 164 6.78 1.74 -5.40
CA MET A 164 5.34 1.66 -5.14
C MET A 164 4.61 2.93 -5.61
N ILE A 165 5.28 4.09 -5.58
CA ILE A 165 4.74 5.35 -6.10
C ILE A 165 4.42 5.20 -7.59
N GLU A 166 5.30 4.57 -8.38
CA GLU A 166 5.03 4.32 -9.79
C GLU A 166 3.84 3.35 -10.00
N GLU A 167 3.76 2.28 -9.22
CA GLU A 167 2.61 1.36 -9.28
C GLU A 167 1.28 2.08 -9.02
N MET A 168 1.26 2.99 -8.05
CA MET A 168 0.08 3.80 -7.71
C MET A 168 -0.28 4.78 -8.81
N ASN A 169 0.71 5.48 -9.35
CA ASN A 169 0.53 6.40 -10.46
C ASN A 169 -0.01 5.67 -11.69
N ALA A 170 0.54 4.49 -11.99
CA ALA A 170 0.06 3.66 -13.09
C ALA A 170 -1.38 3.15 -12.86
N ALA A 171 -1.74 2.79 -11.63
CA ALA A 171 -3.10 2.39 -11.28
C ALA A 171 -4.09 3.57 -11.36
N ALA A 172 -3.68 4.77 -10.94
CA ALA A 172 -4.49 5.98 -11.06
C ALA A 172 -4.78 6.35 -12.53
N ARG A 173 -3.78 6.23 -13.39
CA ARG A 173 -3.93 6.48 -14.85
C ARG A 173 -4.89 5.50 -15.53
N LYS A 174 -5.07 4.30 -15.00
CA LYS A 174 -5.97 3.26 -15.56
C LYS A 174 -7.42 3.40 -15.08
N ARG A 175 -7.72 4.23 -14.08
CA ARG A 175 -9.10 4.44 -13.62
C ARG A 175 -9.85 5.25 -14.68
N PRO A 176 -11.04 4.80 -15.13
CA PRO A 176 -11.88 5.63 -16.00
C PRO A 176 -12.22 6.92 -15.24
N VAL A 177 -12.10 8.05 -15.94
CA VAL A 177 -12.58 9.34 -15.43
C VAL A 177 -14.08 9.16 -15.17
N PRO A 178 -14.61 9.43 -13.96
CA PRO A 178 -16.05 9.40 -13.74
C PRO A 178 -16.70 10.33 -14.76
N ASP A 179 -17.70 9.81 -15.49
CA ASP A 179 -18.49 10.63 -16.42
C ASP A 179 -19.04 11.82 -15.62
N PRO A 180 -18.83 13.06 -16.04
CA PRO A 180 -19.33 14.21 -15.31
C PRO A 180 -20.86 14.07 -15.24
N THR A 181 -21.38 13.84 -14.04
CA THR A 181 -22.80 13.73 -13.77
C THR A 181 -23.49 14.92 -14.42
N PRO A 182 -24.46 14.73 -15.33
CA PRO A 182 -25.13 15.84 -15.97
C PRO A 182 -25.76 16.73 -14.89
N PRO A 183 -25.68 18.05 -15.03
CA PRO A 183 -26.17 18.96 -14.00
C PRO A 183 -27.66 18.73 -13.75
N LEU A 184 -28.04 18.69 -12.49
CA LEU A 184 -29.39 18.43 -11.92
C LEU A 184 -30.50 19.41 -12.39
N HIS A 185 -30.30 20.12 -13.49
CA HIS A 185 -31.19 21.18 -13.95
C HIS A 185 -32.23 20.79 -15.03
N GLN A 186 -32.39 19.50 -15.37
CA GLN A 186 -33.40 19.11 -16.39
C GLN A 186 -34.58 18.28 -15.85
N GLN A 187 -34.86 18.31 -14.54
CA GLN A 187 -36.13 17.79 -14.03
C GLN A 187 -37.07 18.91 -13.56
N ARG A 188 -37.26 19.95 -14.38
CA ARG A 188 -38.31 20.92 -14.14
C ARG A 188 -39.16 21.07 -15.41
N GLY A 189 -40.35 20.45 -15.37
CA GLY A 189 -41.42 20.89 -16.22
C GLY A 189 -42.03 19.90 -17.20
N THR A 190 -42.91 19.01 -16.75
CA THR A 190 -44.15 18.67 -17.48
C THR A 190 -45.21 18.22 -16.46
N ASN A 191 -45.70 19.17 -15.65
CA ASN A 191 -47.03 19.07 -15.09
C ASN A 191 -47.79 20.30 -15.60
N GLY A 192 -48.68 20.06 -16.55
CA GLY A 192 -49.55 21.10 -17.10
C GLY A 192 -50.40 20.62 -18.27
N LYS A 193 -51.46 19.98 -18.00
CA LYS A 193 -52.84 20.08 -18.43
C LYS A 193 -53.53 18.73 -18.51
#